data_0d260448aea2e569cd7e22a0e310fd1e
#
_entry.id   0d260448aea2e569cd7e22a0e310fd1e
#
_cell.length_a   1.000
_cell.length_b   1.000
_cell.length_c   1.000
_cell.angle_alpha   90.00
_cell.angle_beta   90.00
_cell.angle_gamma   90.00
#
_symmetry.space_group_name_H-M   'P 1'
#
loop_
_entity.id
_entity.type
_entity.pdbx_description
1 polymer ?
#
loop_
_entity_poly.entity_id
_entity_poly.type
_entity_poly.pdbx_seq_one_letter_code
_entity_poly.pdbx_strand_id
1 'polypeptide(L)'
;MRNNKVIANRGTWPMWVFLLVLVWMGWPMGAVHAQDKKCAVVLMHGKWGNTQYISFFGRKLEPTCTVKTLEMPWSQRRAYDADYPAALQEIAAQVQTFRTQGYQRVLLVGHSFGANAAMAYMAEVGDADGVIALAPGHSPLNMYGRNIGREAVDKARELVAAGKAGESLSMDDLNQGQRRSIRMPAGVLLSYFDPQGVGEMSATAPRFKKPVPFLWVIGTADPLFRGGEAYAWN
;
A
#
# COMPACT_ATOMS: atom_id res chain seq x y z
N MET A 1 -92.10 -12.41 -34.34
CA MET A 1 -92.59 -11.53 -33.25
C MET A 1 -91.60 -11.55 -32.09
N ARG A 2 -91.26 -10.44 -31.60
CA ARG A 2 -90.47 -9.97 -30.45
C ARG A 2 -89.06 -9.47 -30.75
N ASN A 3 -89.01 -8.15 -30.83
CA ASN A 3 -87.86 -7.28 -30.76
C ASN A 3 -87.16 -7.40 -29.41
N ASN A 4 -85.84 -7.50 -29.42
CA ASN A 4 -85.06 -7.13 -28.25
C ASN A 4 -83.95 -6.12 -28.67
N LYS A 5 -84.16 -4.89 -28.22
CA LYS A 5 -83.20 -3.79 -28.32
C LYS A 5 -82.11 -4.02 -27.34
N VAL A 6 -80.82 -4.01 -27.81
CA VAL A 6 -79.66 -3.93 -26.98
C VAL A 6 -79.32 -2.46 -26.76
N ILE A 7 -79.34 -2.02 -25.52
CA ILE A 7 -78.99 -0.67 -25.09
C ILE A 7 -77.45 -0.69 -24.78
N ALA A 8 -76.70 0.03 -25.58
CA ALA A 8 -75.27 0.25 -25.30
C ALA A 8 -75.12 1.36 -24.24
N ASN A 9 -74.66 0.99 -23.07
CA ASN A 9 -74.33 1.91 -21.99
C ASN A 9 -72.92 2.42 -22.19
N ARG A 10 -72.72 3.70 -22.61
CA ARG A 10 -71.46 4.42 -22.68
C ARG A 10 -71.15 4.98 -21.27
N GLY A 11 -70.43 4.22 -20.47
CA GLY A 11 -69.89 4.73 -19.23
C GLY A 11 -68.81 5.76 -19.48
N THR A 12 -69.11 7.03 -19.19
CA THR A 12 -68.12 8.10 -19.09
C THR A 12 -67.31 7.90 -17.82
N TRP A 13 -66.03 7.56 -17.96
CA TRP A 13 -65.10 7.52 -16.83
C TRP A 13 -64.77 8.94 -16.40
N PRO A 14 -64.79 9.27 -15.11
CA PRO A 14 -64.52 10.62 -14.65
C PRO A 14 -63.07 10.98 -14.85
N MET A 15 -62.80 12.14 -15.37
CA MET A 15 -61.52 12.77 -15.73
C MET A 15 -60.53 12.95 -14.55
N TRP A 16 -60.91 12.49 -13.36
CA TRP A 16 -60.09 12.61 -12.14
C TRP A 16 -59.03 11.49 -11.95
N VAL A 17 -59.11 10.40 -12.70
CA VAL A 17 -58.19 9.27 -12.58
C VAL A 17 -56.85 9.54 -13.27
N PHE A 18 -56.77 10.47 -14.23
CA PHE A 18 -55.52 10.82 -14.93
C PHE A 18 -54.63 11.82 -14.20
N LEU A 19 -55.09 12.49 -13.16
CA LEU A 19 -54.33 13.48 -12.41
C LEU A 19 -53.51 12.87 -11.25
N LEU A 20 -53.77 11.62 -10.84
CA LEU A 20 -53.04 10.96 -9.73
C LEU A 20 -51.81 10.17 -10.16
N VAL A 21 -51.58 9.94 -11.47
CA VAL A 21 -50.41 9.20 -11.97
C VAL A 21 -49.22 10.13 -12.26
N LEU A 22 -49.44 11.44 -12.43
CA LEU A 22 -48.37 12.40 -12.75
C LEU A 22 -47.69 13.03 -11.53
N VAL A 23 -48.15 12.81 -10.33
CA VAL A 23 -47.56 13.37 -9.11
C VAL A 23 -46.48 12.43 -8.51
N TRP A 24 -46.36 11.20 -9.00
CA TRP A 24 -45.38 10.21 -8.48
C TRP A 24 -44.04 10.11 -9.23
N MET A 25 -43.83 10.93 -10.28
CA MET A 25 -42.55 10.94 -11.03
C MET A 25 -41.63 12.10 -10.68
N GLY A 26 -41.89 12.83 -9.63
CA GLY A 26 -41.14 14.03 -9.26
C GLY A 26 -40.44 13.99 -7.92
N TRP A 27 -40.08 12.82 -7.37
CA TRP A 27 -39.09 12.84 -6.30
C TRP A 27 -37.71 13.03 -6.94
N PRO A 28 -37.01 14.12 -6.58
CA PRO A 28 -35.62 14.22 -6.97
C PRO A 28 -34.91 13.00 -6.38
N MET A 29 -34.39 12.12 -7.22
CA MET A 29 -33.31 11.23 -6.79
C MET A 29 -32.31 12.13 -6.09
N GLY A 30 -32.34 12.12 -4.75
CA GLY A 30 -31.33 12.82 -3.97
C GLY A 30 -29.98 12.44 -4.56
N ALA A 31 -29.29 13.42 -5.12
CA ALA A 31 -27.92 13.22 -5.54
C ALA A 31 -27.22 12.68 -4.29
N VAL A 32 -26.88 11.39 -4.31
CA VAL A 32 -25.96 10.82 -3.33
C VAL A 32 -24.73 11.70 -3.47
N HIS A 33 -24.58 12.66 -2.57
CA HIS A 33 -23.37 13.46 -2.50
C HIS A 33 -22.25 12.44 -2.33
N ALA A 34 -21.52 12.18 -3.40
CA ALA A 34 -20.29 11.41 -3.34
C ALA A 34 -19.44 12.14 -2.30
N GLN A 35 -19.32 11.54 -1.12
CA GLN A 35 -18.51 12.08 -0.03
C GLN A 35 -17.15 12.42 -0.64
N ASP A 36 -16.76 13.68 -0.55
CA ASP A 36 -15.55 14.20 -1.20
C ASP A 36 -14.34 13.38 -0.71
N LYS A 37 -13.95 12.38 -1.47
CA LYS A 37 -12.88 11.43 -1.12
C LYS A 37 -11.52 12.10 -1.23
N LYS A 38 -11.23 13.00 -0.29
CA LYS A 38 -10.07 13.89 -0.35
C LYS A 38 -8.74 13.16 -0.21
N CYS A 39 -8.68 12.12 0.63
CA CYS A 39 -7.43 11.49 1.03
C CYS A 39 -7.60 10.00 1.29
N ALA A 40 -6.64 9.21 0.79
CA ALA A 40 -6.44 7.81 1.17
C ALA A 40 -4.99 7.56 1.59
N VAL A 41 -4.78 6.56 2.42
CA VAL A 41 -3.48 6.17 2.94
C VAL A 41 -3.27 4.68 2.75
N VAL A 42 -2.17 4.32 2.11
CA VAL A 42 -1.62 2.97 2.14
C VAL A 42 -0.62 2.91 3.29
N LEU A 43 -0.95 2.13 4.32
CA LEU A 43 -0.17 2.02 5.54
C LEU A 43 0.59 0.69 5.60
N MET A 44 1.90 0.73 5.86
CA MET A 44 2.79 -0.42 5.83
C MET A 44 3.54 -0.57 7.16
N HIS A 45 3.53 -1.80 7.70
CA HIS A 45 4.24 -2.16 8.94
C HIS A 45 5.73 -2.41 8.73
N GLY A 46 6.50 -2.46 9.81
CA GLY A 46 7.92 -2.78 9.81
C GLY A 46 8.23 -4.28 9.68
N LYS A 47 9.52 -4.59 9.64
CA LYS A 47 10.07 -5.95 9.54
C LYS A 47 9.51 -6.84 10.66
N TRP A 48 9.08 -8.06 10.30
CA TRP A 48 8.44 -9.06 11.16
C TRP A 48 7.18 -8.57 11.88
N GLY A 49 6.63 -7.44 11.48
CA GLY A 49 5.38 -6.91 11.99
C GLY A 49 4.16 -7.56 11.35
N ASN A 50 3.02 -6.93 11.54
CA ASN A 50 1.73 -7.27 10.94
C ASN A 50 0.85 -6.02 10.88
N THR A 51 -0.34 -6.14 10.30
CA THR A 51 -1.29 -5.03 10.19
C THR A 51 -1.75 -4.50 11.54
N GLN A 52 -1.85 -5.34 12.56
CA GLN A 52 -2.31 -4.98 13.90
C GLN A 52 -1.30 -4.09 14.63
N TYR A 53 -0.01 -4.34 14.41
CA TYR A 53 1.08 -3.60 15.06
C TYR A 53 1.03 -2.10 14.76
N ILE A 54 0.65 -1.72 13.54
CA ILE A 54 0.59 -0.30 13.13
C ILE A 54 -0.86 0.26 13.13
N SER A 55 -1.85 -0.55 13.49
CA SER A 55 -3.26 -0.15 13.44
C SER A 55 -3.59 1.06 14.33
N PHE A 56 -2.87 1.22 15.46
CA PHE A 56 -3.04 2.39 16.32
C PHE A 56 -2.76 3.70 15.57
N PHE A 57 -1.69 3.73 14.78
CA PHE A 57 -1.35 4.88 13.96
C PHE A 57 -2.39 5.08 12.85
N GLY A 58 -2.83 4.00 12.21
CA GLY A 58 -3.90 4.04 11.21
C GLY A 58 -5.17 4.71 11.74
N ARG A 59 -5.65 4.32 12.91
CA ARG A 59 -6.82 4.94 13.56
C ARG A 59 -6.69 6.44 13.82
N LYS A 60 -5.47 6.95 14.00
CA LYS A 60 -5.24 8.40 14.14
C LYS A 60 -5.36 9.16 12.82
N LEU A 61 -5.22 8.48 11.69
CA LEU A 61 -5.39 9.06 10.36
C LEU A 61 -6.82 8.96 9.83
N GLU A 62 -7.60 7.97 10.29
CA GLU A 62 -8.98 7.70 9.82
C GLU A 62 -9.94 8.89 9.89
N PRO A 63 -9.87 9.83 10.87
CA PRO A 63 -10.70 11.02 10.86
C PRO A 63 -10.49 11.94 9.65
N THR A 64 -9.33 11.85 9.01
CA THR A 64 -8.94 12.71 7.88
C THR A 64 -8.89 11.97 6.55
N CYS A 65 -8.40 10.73 6.55
CA CYS A 65 -8.16 9.92 5.36
C CYS A 65 -8.73 8.51 5.51
N THR A 66 -9.13 7.89 4.41
CA THR A 66 -9.40 6.45 4.41
C THR A 66 -8.07 5.69 4.49
N VAL A 67 -7.93 4.78 5.44
CA VAL A 67 -6.70 4.03 5.66
C VAL A 67 -6.86 2.57 5.24
N LYS A 68 -5.91 2.08 4.47
CA LYS A 68 -5.74 0.64 4.19
C LYS A 68 -4.36 0.21 4.67
N THR A 69 -4.33 -0.68 5.65
CA THR A 69 -3.09 -1.31 6.11
C THR A 69 -2.85 -2.58 5.31
N LEU A 70 -1.66 -2.72 4.75
CA LEU A 70 -1.24 -3.90 4.01
C LEU A 70 -0.43 -4.85 4.89
N GLU A 71 -0.68 -6.14 4.74
CA GLU A 71 0.16 -7.20 5.27
C GLU A 71 1.27 -7.49 4.27
N MET A 72 2.44 -6.94 4.51
CA MET A 72 3.56 -6.98 3.56
C MET A 72 4.34 -8.30 3.61
N PRO A 73 5.08 -8.68 2.54
CA PRO A 73 5.84 -9.94 2.48
C PRO A 73 6.85 -10.12 3.63
N TRP A 74 7.39 -9.04 4.16
CA TRP A 74 8.31 -9.08 5.32
C TRP A 74 7.60 -9.21 6.68
N SER A 75 6.29 -9.51 6.70
CA SER A 75 5.58 -9.85 7.94
C SER A 75 6.04 -11.20 8.49
N GLN A 76 5.79 -11.40 9.78
CA GLN A 76 6.08 -12.69 10.40
C GLN A 76 5.27 -13.84 9.78
N ARG A 77 4.03 -13.56 9.36
CA ARG A 77 3.13 -14.55 8.75
C ARG A 77 3.52 -14.93 7.33
N ARG A 78 3.96 -13.94 6.54
CA ARG A 78 4.29 -14.13 5.12
C ARG A 78 5.75 -14.56 4.91
N ALA A 79 6.65 -14.26 5.85
CA ALA A 79 8.03 -14.74 5.87
C ALA A 79 8.77 -14.63 4.52
N TYR A 80 8.64 -13.47 3.85
CA TYR A 80 9.24 -13.19 2.53
C TYR A 80 8.74 -14.12 1.42
N ASP A 81 7.43 -14.37 1.38
CA ASP A 81 6.74 -15.22 0.38
C ASP A 81 6.74 -14.63 -1.05
N ALA A 82 7.11 -13.37 -1.21
CA ALA A 82 7.25 -12.67 -2.48
C ALA A 82 8.51 -11.81 -2.48
N ASP A 83 9.07 -11.52 -3.64
CA ASP A 83 10.22 -10.63 -3.79
C ASP A 83 9.87 -9.15 -3.58
N TYR A 84 10.89 -8.29 -3.50
CA TYR A 84 10.67 -6.87 -3.24
C TYR A 84 9.95 -6.14 -4.38
N PRO A 85 10.24 -6.39 -5.66
CA PRO A 85 9.43 -5.86 -6.76
C PRO A 85 7.95 -6.25 -6.67
N ALA A 86 7.63 -7.50 -6.34
CA ALA A 86 6.25 -7.94 -6.13
C ALA A 86 5.58 -7.22 -4.95
N ALA A 87 6.32 -6.99 -3.86
CA ALA A 87 5.82 -6.17 -2.76
C ALA A 87 5.46 -4.73 -3.20
N LEU A 88 6.26 -4.12 -4.06
CA LEU A 88 5.95 -2.81 -4.64
C LEU A 88 4.71 -2.86 -5.55
N GLN A 89 4.48 -3.95 -6.25
CA GLN A 89 3.26 -4.15 -7.04
C GLN A 89 2.00 -4.29 -6.15
N GLU A 90 2.10 -4.92 -4.99
CA GLU A 90 0.99 -4.95 -4.02
C GLU A 90 0.62 -3.53 -3.55
N ILE A 91 1.61 -2.68 -3.31
CA ILE A 91 1.39 -1.27 -2.99
C ILE A 91 0.73 -0.55 -4.18
N ALA A 92 1.23 -0.76 -5.41
CA ALA A 92 0.68 -0.18 -6.63
C ALA A 92 -0.80 -0.55 -6.83
N ALA A 93 -1.15 -1.83 -6.64
CA ALA A 93 -2.51 -2.30 -6.75
C ALA A 93 -3.46 -1.60 -5.76
N GLN A 94 -2.98 -1.34 -4.53
CA GLN A 94 -3.77 -0.60 -3.54
C GLN A 94 -3.89 0.89 -3.87
N VAL A 95 -2.81 1.52 -4.35
CA VAL A 95 -2.85 2.90 -4.84
C VAL A 95 -3.86 3.02 -5.97
N GLN A 96 -3.79 2.14 -6.96
CA GLN A 96 -4.72 2.11 -8.09
C GLN A 96 -6.17 1.87 -7.63
N THR A 97 -6.38 0.99 -6.64
CA THR A 97 -7.71 0.78 -6.05
C THR A 97 -8.28 2.08 -5.49
N PHE A 98 -7.49 2.86 -4.77
CA PHE A 98 -7.94 4.16 -4.26
C PHE A 98 -8.20 5.17 -5.40
N ARG A 99 -7.35 5.19 -6.45
CA ARG A 99 -7.57 6.05 -7.62
C ARG A 99 -8.89 5.73 -8.32
N THR A 100 -9.17 4.46 -8.57
CA THR A 100 -10.45 4.03 -9.19
C THR A 100 -11.66 4.31 -8.33
N GLN A 101 -11.49 4.35 -7.00
CA GLN A 101 -12.53 4.78 -6.06
C GLN A 101 -12.72 6.29 -6.00
N GLY A 102 -11.93 7.09 -6.73
CA GLY A 102 -12.05 8.53 -6.84
C GLY A 102 -11.32 9.33 -5.75
N TYR A 103 -10.37 8.73 -5.02
CA TYR A 103 -9.55 9.48 -4.07
C TYR A 103 -8.59 10.43 -4.80
N GLN A 104 -8.66 11.72 -4.46
CA GLN A 104 -7.83 12.76 -5.09
C GLN A 104 -6.37 12.68 -4.67
N ARG A 105 -6.11 12.29 -3.42
CA ARG A 105 -4.77 12.16 -2.86
C ARG A 105 -4.60 10.77 -2.27
N VAL A 106 -3.50 10.12 -2.63
CA VAL A 106 -3.09 8.83 -2.07
C VAL A 106 -1.71 8.98 -1.47
N LEU A 107 -1.61 8.81 -0.17
CA LEU A 107 -0.37 8.92 0.59
C LEU A 107 0.17 7.54 0.93
N LEU A 108 1.48 7.40 0.95
CA LEU A 108 2.17 6.22 1.47
C LEU A 108 2.67 6.53 2.87
N VAL A 109 2.32 5.70 3.82
CA VAL A 109 2.78 5.80 5.20
C VAL A 109 3.42 4.48 5.60
N GLY A 110 4.65 4.52 6.04
CA GLY A 110 5.37 3.31 6.41
C GLY A 110 6.14 3.48 7.72
N HIS A 111 6.19 2.40 8.50
CA HIS A 111 7.03 2.30 9.67
C HIS A 111 8.21 1.37 9.39
N SER A 112 9.42 1.79 9.74
CA SER A 112 10.64 0.98 9.60
C SER A 112 10.81 0.45 8.16
N PHE A 113 10.75 -0.84 7.92
CA PHE A 113 10.80 -1.42 6.57
C PHE A 113 9.65 -0.93 5.67
N GLY A 114 8.47 -0.65 6.22
CA GLY A 114 7.38 -0.04 5.45
C GLY A 114 7.72 1.37 4.94
N ALA A 115 8.51 2.14 5.70
CA ALA A 115 9.01 3.43 5.25
C ALA A 115 10.02 3.28 4.11
N ASN A 116 10.93 2.30 4.21
CA ASN A 116 11.83 1.93 3.12
C ASN A 116 11.03 1.62 1.84
N ALA A 117 9.98 0.80 1.95
CA ALA A 117 9.15 0.41 0.80
C ALA A 117 8.38 1.60 0.21
N ALA A 118 7.92 2.56 1.02
CA ALA A 118 7.30 3.78 0.52
C ALA A 118 8.29 4.60 -0.33
N MET A 119 9.55 4.70 0.09
CA MET A 119 10.60 5.39 -0.66
C MET A 119 10.96 4.63 -1.95
N ALA A 120 11.16 3.32 -1.87
CA ALA A 120 11.42 2.48 -3.03
C ALA A 120 10.26 2.56 -4.05
N TYR A 121 9.03 2.58 -3.58
CA TYR A 121 7.86 2.78 -4.44
C TYR A 121 7.90 4.11 -5.20
N MET A 122 8.29 5.20 -4.55
CA MET A 122 8.41 6.50 -5.21
C MET A 122 9.53 6.53 -6.26
N ALA A 123 10.59 5.76 -6.05
CA ALA A 123 11.68 5.62 -7.02
C ALA A 123 11.31 4.73 -8.22
N GLU A 124 10.57 3.64 -7.97
CA GLU A 124 10.29 2.63 -9.00
C GLU A 124 8.94 2.85 -9.73
N VAL A 125 7.92 3.35 -9.04
CA VAL A 125 6.56 3.58 -9.58
C VAL A 125 6.21 5.07 -9.60
N GLY A 126 6.19 5.74 -8.45
CA GLY A 126 6.16 7.20 -8.35
C GLY A 126 4.79 7.87 -8.50
N ASP A 127 3.68 7.14 -8.42
CA ASP A 127 2.33 7.69 -8.65
C ASP A 127 1.57 8.13 -7.39
N ALA A 128 2.15 7.96 -6.20
CA ALA A 128 1.58 8.49 -4.95
C ALA A 128 1.83 10.01 -4.79
N ASP A 129 1.06 10.66 -3.92
CA ASP A 129 1.05 12.12 -3.78
C ASP A 129 1.81 12.62 -2.54
N GLY A 130 2.38 11.73 -1.75
CA GLY A 130 3.19 12.07 -0.60
C GLY A 130 3.62 10.85 0.18
N VAL A 131 4.66 11.01 0.99
CA VAL A 131 5.23 9.95 1.82
C VAL A 131 5.39 10.41 3.25
N ILE A 132 5.02 9.56 4.20
CA ILE A 132 5.35 9.70 5.62
C ILE A 132 6.18 8.49 6.02
N ALA A 133 7.46 8.73 6.31
CA ALA A 133 8.43 7.72 6.71
C ALA A 133 8.62 7.78 8.23
N LEU A 134 8.08 6.78 8.95
CA LEU A 134 8.12 6.71 10.41
C LEU A 134 9.24 5.78 10.87
N ALA A 135 10.21 6.30 11.60
CA ALA A 135 11.38 5.56 12.06
C ALA A 135 11.93 4.63 10.96
N PRO A 136 12.29 5.17 9.79
CA PRO A 136 12.69 4.39 8.64
C PRO A 136 13.81 3.42 8.97
N GLY A 137 13.76 2.23 8.41
CA GLY A 137 14.73 1.17 8.68
C GLY A 137 14.93 0.26 7.49
N HIS A 138 15.84 -0.71 7.65
CA HIS A 138 16.31 -1.61 6.64
C HIS A 138 17.21 -0.92 5.60
N SER A 139 18.51 -0.90 5.88
CA SER A 139 19.56 -0.55 4.92
C SER A 139 20.40 -1.79 4.62
N PRO A 140 20.22 -2.42 3.45
CA PRO A 140 21.06 -3.53 3.00
C PRO A 140 22.55 -3.20 3.01
N LEU A 141 22.92 -1.99 2.61
CA LEU A 141 24.32 -1.54 2.63
C LEU A 141 24.91 -1.54 4.04
N ASN A 142 24.18 -1.00 5.00
CA ASN A 142 24.62 -0.97 6.41
C ASN A 142 24.68 -2.40 6.99
N MET A 143 23.68 -3.23 6.71
CA MET A 143 23.66 -4.64 7.16
C MET A 143 24.85 -5.41 6.59
N TYR A 144 25.08 -5.32 5.30
CA TYR A 144 26.20 -5.97 4.62
C TYR A 144 27.56 -5.49 5.16
N GLY A 145 27.74 -4.17 5.33
CA GLY A 145 28.94 -3.57 5.91
C GLY A 145 29.25 -4.06 7.33
N ARG A 146 28.20 -4.34 8.12
CA ARG A 146 28.29 -4.88 9.48
C ARG A 146 28.34 -6.42 9.54
N ASN A 147 28.51 -7.07 8.42
CA ASN A 147 28.53 -8.54 8.30
C ASN A 147 27.21 -9.23 8.73
N ILE A 148 26.07 -8.53 8.62
CA ILE A 148 24.76 -9.09 8.89
C ILE A 148 24.21 -9.69 7.60
N GLY A 149 24.19 -11.03 7.51
CA GLY A 149 23.73 -11.76 6.34
C GLY A 149 24.62 -11.65 5.09
N ARG A 150 25.85 -11.12 5.20
CA ARG A 150 26.76 -10.93 4.06
C ARG A 150 26.99 -12.21 3.27
N GLU A 151 27.36 -13.30 3.95
CA GLU A 151 27.61 -14.59 3.31
C GLU A 151 26.40 -15.09 2.52
N ALA A 152 25.21 -14.95 3.08
CA ALA A 152 23.96 -15.35 2.41
C ALA A 152 23.68 -14.48 1.18
N VAL A 153 23.96 -13.16 1.25
CA VAL A 153 23.82 -12.23 0.11
C VAL A 153 24.80 -12.60 -0.99
N ASP A 154 26.06 -12.85 -0.65
CA ASP A 154 27.08 -13.23 -1.65
C ASP A 154 26.71 -14.57 -2.31
N LYS A 155 26.27 -15.55 -1.52
CA LYS A 155 25.78 -16.83 -2.04
C LYS A 155 24.54 -16.68 -2.92
N ALA A 156 23.62 -15.79 -2.55
CA ALA A 156 22.45 -15.49 -3.37
C ALA A 156 22.83 -14.90 -4.73
N ARG A 157 23.83 -14.01 -4.77
CA ARG A 157 24.36 -13.47 -6.04
C ARG A 157 24.93 -14.55 -6.94
N GLU A 158 25.74 -15.46 -6.38
CA GLU A 158 26.28 -16.61 -7.13
C GLU A 158 25.17 -17.48 -7.73
N LEU A 159 24.14 -17.82 -6.92
CA LEU A 159 23.03 -18.65 -7.36
C LEU A 159 22.20 -17.96 -8.44
N VAL A 160 21.89 -16.69 -8.26
CA VAL A 160 21.12 -15.92 -9.25
C VAL A 160 21.91 -15.82 -10.57
N ALA A 161 23.22 -15.54 -10.51
CA ALA A 161 24.08 -15.50 -11.70
C ALA A 161 24.18 -16.86 -12.41
N ALA A 162 24.07 -17.96 -11.67
CA ALA A 162 24.04 -19.32 -12.20
C ALA A 162 22.63 -19.78 -12.71
N GLY A 163 21.62 -18.88 -12.71
CA GLY A 163 20.26 -19.22 -13.11
C GLY A 163 19.46 -20.02 -12.06
N LYS A 164 19.95 -20.06 -10.83
CA LYS A 164 19.41 -20.84 -9.71
C LYS A 164 18.69 -19.97 -8.67
N ALA A 165 18.01 -18.91 -9.08
CA ALA A 165 17.33 -17.96 -8.21
C ALA A 165 16.29 -18.59 -7.28
N GLY A 166 15.75 -19.78 -7.63
CA GLY A 166 14.79 -20.54 -6.84
C GLY A 166 15.39 -21.38 -5.71
N GLU A 167 16.72 -21.58 -5.67
CA GLU A 167 17.36 -22.33 -4.59
C GLU A 167 17.22 -21.59 -3.25
N SER A 168 16.83 -22.34 -2.21
CA SER A 168 16.59 -21.78 -0.88
C SER A 168 17.89 -21.59 -0.10
N LEU A 169 18.06 -20.42 0.47
CA LEU A 169 19.12 -20.06 1.41
C LEU A 169 18.56 -19.74 2.79
N SER A 170 19.37 -19.96 3.81
CA SER A 170 19.13 -19.45 5.15
C SER A 170 20.00 -18.22 5.40
N MET A 171 19.45 -17.22 6.06
CA MET A 171 20.13 -16.00 6.43
C MET A 171 19.75 -15.63 7.86
N ASP A 172 20.72 -15.22 8.66
CA ASP A 172 20.48 -14.63 9.97
C ASP A 172 20.15 -13.16 9.79
N ASP A 173 18.86 -12.86 9.87
CA ASP A 173 18.34 -11.49 9.80
C ASP A 173 18.32 -10.84 11.19
N LEU A 174 18.47 -9.52 11.21
CA LEU A 174 18.50 -8.71 12.43
C LEU A 174 17.38 -7.67 12.41
N ASN A 175 16.62 -7.61 13.50
CA ASN A 175 15.65 -6.55 13.72
C ASN A 175 15.63 -6.14 15.20
N GLN A 176 15.89 -4.86 15.49
CA GLN A 176 15.88 -4.30 16.86
C GLN A 176 16.70 -5.14 17.86
N GLY A 177 17.89 -5.58 17.48
CA GLY A 177 18.76 -6.41 18.30
C GLY A 177 18.40 -7.90 18.35
N GLN A 178 17.24 -8.30 17.84
CA GLN A 178 16.83 -9.71 17.76
C GLN A 178 17.31 -10.33 16.46
N ARG A 179 17.88 -11.54 16.55
CA ARG A 179 18.30 -12.35 15.39
C ARG A 179 17.27 -13.45 15.15
N ARG A 180 16.97 -13.70 13.86
CA ARG A 180 16.16 -14.84 13.42
C ARG A 180 16.78 -15.43 12.18
N SER A 181 16.91 -16.75 12.15
CA SER A 181 17.22 -17.42 10.89
C SER A 181 15.95 -17.46 10.03
N ILE A 182 16.05 -16.92 8.83
CA ILE A 182 14.98 -16.91 7.84
C ILE A 182 15.44 -17.69 6.61
N ARG A 183 14.50 -18.40 5.99
CA ARG A 183 14.77 -19.21 4.81
C ARG A 183 13.91 -18.72 3.65
N MET A 184 14.52 -18.45 2.51
CA MET A 184 13.84 -17.99 1.32
C MET A 184 14.64 -18.33 0.06
N PRO A 185 14.03 -18.29 -1.16
CA PRO A 185 14.75 -18.41 -2.42
C PRO A 185 15.83 -17.35 -2.58
N ALA A 186 16.94 -17.70 -3.23
CA ALA A 186 18.06 -16.80 -3.47
C ALA A 186 17.67 -15.49 -4.17
N GLY A 187 16.79 -15.55 -5.15
CA GLY A 187 16.27 -14.36 -5.83
C GLY A 187 15.48 -13.44 -4.91
N VAL A 188 14.65 -14.02 -4.03
CA VAL A 188 13.89 -13.27 -3.03
C VAL A 188 14.85 -12.63 -2.02
N LEU A 189 15.84 -13.39 -1.50
CA LEU A 189 16.83 -12.87 -0.58
C LEU A 189 17.57 -11.67 -1.18
N LEU A 190 18.05 -11.82 -2.40
CA LEU A 190 18.80 -10.77 -3.09
C LEU A 190 17.94 -9.52 -3.32
N SER A 191 16.66 -9.68 -3.66
CA SER A 191 15.77 -8.54 -3.90
C SER A 191 15.59 -7.63 -2.68
N TYR A 192 15.69 -8.19 -1.48
CA TYR A 192 15.53 -7.43 -0.22
C TYR A 192 16.86 -6.98 0.38
N PHE A 193 17.95 -7.74 0.21
CA PHE A 193 19.18 -7.58 0.99
C PHE A 193 20.40 -7.22 0.16
N ASP A 194 20.26 -7.00 -1.15
CA ASP A 194 21.35 -6.51 -1.97
C ASP A 194 21.71 -5.06 -1.59
N PRO A 195 22.98 -4.79 -1.17
CA PRO A 195 23.46 -3.44 -0.93
C PRO A 195 23.29 -2.46 -2.08
N GLN A 196 23.15 -2.96 -3.31
CA GLN A 196 22.95 -2.15 -4.52
C GLN A 196 21.51 -2.23 -5.04
N GLY A 197 20.64 -2.93 -4.31
CA GLY A 197 19.25 -3.15 -4.69
C GLY A 197 18.33 -1.98 -4.36
N VAL A 198 17.09 -2.11 -4.82
CA VAL A 198 16.02 -1.12 -4.60
C VAL A 198 15.64 -0.95 -3.12
N GLY A 199 16.04 -1.88 -2.25
CA GLY A 199 15.85 -1.79 -0.80
C GLY A 199 16.81 -0.81 -0.11
N GLU A 200 17.84 -0.27 -0.80
CA GLU A 200 18.77 0.68 -0.19
C GLU A 200 18.24 2.11 -0.27
N MET A 201 17.87 2.71 0.88
CA MET A 201 17.18 4.00 0.94
C MET A 201 18.01 5.15 0.40
N SER A 202 19.32 5.18 0.67
CA SER A 202 20.23 6.22 0.16
C SER A 202 20.30 6.24 -1.37
N ALA A 203 20.08 5.08 -2.00
CA ALA A 203 20.01 4.97 -3.45
C ALA A 203 18.62 5.29 -4.02
N THR A 204 17.55 5.10 -3.26
CA THR A 204 16.18 5.32 -3.74
C THR A 204 15.70 6.76 -3.60
N ALA A 205 16.04 7.45 -2.51
CA ALA A 205 15.58 8.80 -2.25
C ALA A 205 15.87 9.79 -3.39
N PRO A 206 17.10 9.86 -3.96
CA PRO A 206 17.40 10.77 -5.06
C PRO A 206 16.70 10.40 -6.38
N ARG A 207 16.13 9.19 -6.49
CA ARG A 207 15.50 8.68 -7.71
C ARG A 207 13.97 8.78 -7.72
N PHE A 208 13.36 9.52 -6.80
CA PHE A 208 11.92 9.74 -6.84
C PHE A 208 11.48 10.27 -8.20
N LYS A 209 10.54 9.58 -8.85
CA LYS A 209 10.09 9.91 -10.21
C LYS A 209 9.40 11.27 -10.32
N LYS A 210 8.94 11.81 -9.20
CA LYS A 210 8.41 13.17 -9.08
C LYS A 210 8.64 13.73 -7.68
N PRO A 211 8.79 15.05 -7.53
CA PRO A 211 8.80 15.68 -6.23
C PRO A 211 7.43 15.54 -5.56
N VAL A 212 7.41 15.13 -4.30
CA VAL A 212 6.21 15.03 -3.47
C VAL A 212 6.49 15.56 -2.06
N PRO A 213 5.47 15.99 -1.32
CA PRO A 213 5.61 16.21 0.11
C PRO A 213 6.17 14.96 0.80
N PHE A 214 7.27 15.12 1.51
CA PHE A 214 7.95 14.03 2.21
C PHE A 214 8.15 14.42 3.68
N LEU A 215 7.63 13.57 4.59
CA LEU A 215 7.80 13.73 6.02
C LEU A 215 8.64 12.57 6.55
N TRP A 216 9.82 12.92 7.08
CA TRP A 216 10.73 12.00 7.77
C TRP A 216 10.58 12.17 9.28
N VAL A 217 10.19 11.12 9.99
CA VAL A 217 9.99 11.12 11.44
C VAL A 217 10.87 10.04 12.06
N ILE A 218 11.82 10.45 12.91
CA ILE A 218 12.71 9.53 13.61
C ILE A 218 12.89 9.99 15.07
N GLY A 219 12.91 9.05 15.99
CA GLY A 219 13.15 9.33 17.41
C GLY A 219 14.63 9.63 17.69
N THR A 220 14.94 10.59 18.59
CA THR A 220 16.31 10.94 18.96
C THR A 220 17.09 9.80 19.62
N ALA A 221 16.38 8.81 20.19
CA ALA A 221 16.96 7.59 20.76
C ALA A 221 17.07 6.44 19.74
N ASP A 222 16.61 6.63 18.49
CA ASP A 222 16.73 5.63 17.45
C ASP A 222 18.22 5.46 17.07
N PRO A 223 18.74 4.21 16.98
CA PRO A 223 20.12 3.98 16.60
C PRO A 223 20.53 4.61 15.26
N LEU A 224 19.56 4.79 14.35
CA LEU A 224 19.77 5.36 13.02
C LEU A 224 19.70 6.89 13.01
N PHE A 225 19.24 7.52 14.10
CA PHE A 225 19.14 8.99 14.21
C PHE A 225 20.47 9.70 13.96
N ARG A 226 21.58 9.10 14.37
CA ARG A 226 22.92 9.69 14.16
C ARG A 226 23.33 9.79 12.70
N GLY A 227 22.79 8.95 11.84
CA GLY A 227 22.95 9.05 10.38
C GLY A 227 22.18 10.24 9.81
N GLY A 228 21.15 10.70 10.54
CA GLY A 228 20.31 11.84 10.14
C GLY A 228 19.76 11.67 8.75
N GLU A 229 19.69 12.76 8.02
CA GLU A 229 19.23 12.79 6.63
C GLU A 229 20.15 11.98 5.71
N ALA A 230 21.46 11.97 5.97
CA ALA A 230 22.43 11.20 5.21
C ALA A 230 22.13 9.69 5.15
N TYR A 231 21.43 9.16 6.15
CA TYR A 231 20.96 7.78 6.11
C TYR A 231 19.93 7.52 5.00
N ALA A 232 19.17 8.52 4.64
CA ALA A 232 18.10 8.42 3.65
C ALA A 232 18.53 8.84 2.24
N TRP A 233 19.31 9.94 2.13
CA TRP A 233 19.65 10.55 0.84
C TRP A 233 20.98 11.31 0.84
N ASN A 234 22.04 10.58 0.87
CA ASN A 234 23.36 11.14 0.58
C ASN A 234 23.64 11.17 -0.91
#